data_c9cbc7781bac158e05a26a7cea05910b
#
_entry.id   c9cbc7781bac158e05a26a7cea05910b
#
_cell.length_a   1.000
_cell.length_b   1.000
_cell.length_c   1.000
_cell.angle_alpha   90.00
_cell.angle_beta   90.00
_cell.angle_gamma   90.00
#
_symmetry.space_group_name_H-M   'P 1'
#
loop_
_entity.id
_entity.type
_entity.pdbx_description
1 polymer ?
#
loop_
_entity_poly.entity_id
_entity_poly.type
_entity_poly.pdbx_seq_one_letter_code
_entity_poly.pdbx_strand_id
1 'polypeptide(L)'
;MKFRPCIDIHNGKVKQIVGGSLKDAGDQARENLVSGQDAAFYAELYKNAGLKGGHVILLNGKDSEYYEATRNQALKALAAYPGGLQIGGGVCPDNAEDYLKAGASHVIVTSYVFKDGQLSWENLKKIEEIAGKEHLVLDLSCRKKTISILL
;
A
#
# COMPACT_ATOMS: atom_id res chain seq x y z
N MET A 1 3.31 18.59 13.32
CA MET A 1 3.38 17.74 12.10
C MET A 1 3.62 16.30 12.54
N LYS A 2 2.92 15.30 11.97
CA LYS A 2 3.16 13.88 12.27
C LYS A 2 3.91 13.27 11.09
N PHE A 3 5.09 12.70 11.33
CA PHE A 3 5.82 11.92 10.33
C PHE A 3 5.24 10.50 10.25
N ARG A 4 4.90 10.06 9.05
CA ARG A 4 4.35 8.73 8.76
C ARG A 4 5.21 8.06 7.70
N PRO A 5 6.11 7.15 8.10
CA PRO A 5 7.03 6.51 7.16
C PRO A 5 6.33 5.50 6.25
N CYS A 6 7.00 5.18 5.12
CA CYS A 6 6.57 4.16 4.17
C CYS A 6 7.50 2.95 4.20
N ILE A 7 6.95 1.77 3.94
CA ILE A 7 7.68 0.53 3.60
C ILE A 7 7.15 0.07 2.25
N ASP A 8 7.90 0.35 1.18
CA ASP A 8 7.58 -0.12 -0.16
C ASP A 8 8.18 -1.50 -0.39
N ILE A 9 7.36 -2.45 -0.84
CA ILE A 9 7.77 -3.82 -1.08
C ILE A 9 7.55 -4.17 -2.54
N HIS A 10 8.63 -4.54 -3.22
CA HIS A 10 8.63 -4.98 -4.61
C HIS A 10 9.51 -6.21 -4.78
N ASN A 11 8.97 -7.24 -5.46
CA ASN A 11 9.65 -8.54 -5.69
C ASN A 11 10.19 -9.17 -4.39
N GLY A 12 9.38 -9.12 -3.33
CA GLY A 12 9.69 -9.69 -2.02
C GLY A 12 10.78 -8.96 -1.22
N LYS A 13 11.18 -7.75 -1.65
CA LYS A 13 12.22 -6.94 -0.97
C LYS A 13 11.69 -5.54 -0.66
N VAL A 14 12.19 -4.97 0.44
CA VAL A 14 11.95 -3.55 0.75
C VAL A 14 12.84 -2.70 -0.16
N LYS A 15 12.24 -1.76 -0.87
CA LYS A 15 12.90 -0.94 -1.87
C LYS A 15 12.48 0.52 -1.75
N GLN A 16 13.37 1.44 -2.14
CA GLN A 16 13.00 2.80 -2.46
C GLN A 16 12.96 2.97 -3.97
N ILE A 17 11.77 3.20 -4.50
CA ILE A 17 11.53 3.27 -5.94
C ILE A 17 11.29 4.72 -6.37
N VAL A 18 11.85 5.11 -7.52
CA VAL A 18 11.56 6.41 -8.13
C VAL A 18 10.14 6.38 -8.68
N GLY A 19 9.27 7.25 -8.18
CA GLY A 19 7.87 7.33 -8.60
C GLY A 19 7.72 7.44 -10.12
N GLY A 20 6.78 6.66 -10.70
CA GLY A 20 6.53 6.61 -12.13
C GLY A 20 7.46 5.69 -12.93
N SER A 21 8.44 5.03 -12.30
CA SER A 21 9.36 4.11 -12.97
C SER A 21 8.96 2.63 -12.88
N LEU A 22 7.90 2.29 -12.14
CA LEU A 22 7.36 0.94 -12.03
C LEU A 22 6.85 0.47 -13.40
N LYS A 23 7.49 -0.59 -13.93
CA LYS A 23 7.01 -1.33 -15.09
C LYS A 23 6.94 -2.79 -14.68
N ASP A 24 5.79 -3.42 -14.86
CA ASP A 24 5.52 -4.81 -14.46
C ASP A 24 6.33 -5.84 -15.27
N ALA A 25 6.85 -5.46 -16.44
CA ALA A 25 7.65 -6.34 -17.29
C ALA A 25 9.14 -6.21 -16.97
N GLY A 26 9.75 -7.27 -16.41
CA GLY A 26 11.19 -7.44 -16.38
C GLY A 26 11.94 -6.76 -15.23
N ASP A 27 11.29 -6.51 -14.09
CA ASP A 27 11.93 -5.95 -12.88
C ASP A 27 12.69 -4.61 -13.11
N GLN A 28 12.19 -3.78 -14.04
CA GLN A 28 12.85 -2.55 -14.49
C GLN A 28 12.35 -1.29 -13.77
N ALA A 29 12.06 -1.38 -12.47
CA ALA A 29 11.88 -0.18 -11.67
C ALA A 29 13.23 0.52 -11.48
N ARG A 30 13.28 1.83 -11.65
CA ARG A 30 14.44 2.62 -11.21
C ARG A 30 14.50 2.59 -9.69
N GLU A 31 15.37 1.78 -9.15
CA GLU A 31 15.55 1.62 -7.71
C GLU A 31 16.65 2.57 -7.22
N ASN A 32 16.33 3.37 -6.19
CA ASN A 32 17.34 4.16 -5.48
C ASN A 32 18.06 3.30 -4.45
N LEU A 33 17.34 2.36 -3.84
CA LEU A 33 17.86 1.51 -2.79
C LEU A 33 17.08 0.18 -2.78
N VAL A 34 17.80 -0.92 -2.69
CA VAL A 34 17.28 -2.24 -2.32
C VAL A 34 17.82 -2.57 -0.94
N SER A 35 16.92 -2.72 0.04
CA SER A 35 17.33 -3.01 1.40
C SER A 35 17.84 -4.44 1.56
N GLY A 36 18.90 -4.62 2.36
CA GLY A 36 19.31 -5.92 2.86
C GLY A 36 18.48 -6.41 4.07
N GLN A 37 17.62 -5.55 4.63
CA GLN A 37 16.74 -5.85 5.75
C GLN A 37 15.33 -6.17 5.25
N ASP A 38 14.61 -6.98 6.00
CA ASP A 38 13.21 -7.32 5.69
C ASP A 38 12.24 -6.22 6.19
N ALA A 39 10.95 -6.38 5.84
CA ALA A 39 9.95 -5.40 6.21
C ALA A 39 9.65 -5.37 7.72
N ALA A 40 9.84 -6.49 8.43
CA ALA A 40 9.67 -6.55 9.88
C ALA A 40 10.70 -5.69 10.61
N PHE A 41 11.95 -5.67 10.14
CA PHE A 41 13.00 -4.81 10.68
C PHE A 41 12.58 -3.33 10.69
N TYR A 42 12.04 -2.84 9.57
CA TYR A 42 11.58 -1.45 9.49
C TYR A 42 10.35 -1.18 10.35
N ALA A 43 9.42 -2.15 10.42
CA ALA A 43 8.26 -2.04 11.27
C ALA A 43 8.65 -1.93 12.76
N GLU A 44 9.61 -2.73 13.23
CA GLU A 44 10.16 -2.65 14.58
C GLU A 44 10.90 -1.33 14.83
N LEU A 45 11.69 -0.87 13.86
CA LEU A 45 12.36 0.43 13.93
C LEU A 45 11.33 1.55 14.15
N TYR A 46 10.24 1.55 13.38
CA TYR A 46 9.18 2.56 13.50
C TYR A 46 8.42 2.45 14.83
N LYS A 47 8.16 1.22 15.29
CA LYS A 47 7.55 0.96 16.58
C LYS A 47 8.41 1.52 17.72
N ASN A 48 9.71 1.22 17.72
CA ASN A 48 10.67 1.67 18.74
C ASN A 48 10.86 3.18 18.73
N ALA A 49 10.74 3.82 17.56
CA ALA A 49 10.77 5.27 17.41
C ALA A 49 9.42 5.96 17.69
N GLY A 50 8.36 5.21 18.06
CA GLY A 50 7.03 5.76 18.32
C GLY A 50 6.31 6.29 17.07
N LEU A 51 6.74 5.91 15.87
CA LEU A 51 6.18 6.38 14.60
C LEU A 51 4.95 5.56 14.20
N LYS A 52 3.78 6.02 14.63
CA LYS A 52 2.49 5.37 14.36
C LYS A 52 1.79 5.95 13.13
N GLY A 53 1.11 5.08 12.38
CA GLY A 53 0.31 5.46 11.20
C GLY A 53 1.12 5.55 9.90
N GLY A 54 2.34 5.00 9.88
CA GLY A 54 3.05 4.72 8.63
C GLY A 54 2.30 3.70 7.79
N HIS A 55 2.78 3.42 6.57
CA HIS A 55 2.11 2.49 5.67
C HIS A 55 3.07 1.51 5.00
N VAL A 56 2.55 0.34 4.71
CA VAL A 56 3.19 -0.71 3.91
C VAL A 56 2.49 -0.77 2.56
N ILE A 57 3.25 -0.72 1.46
CA ILE A 57 2.70 -0.77 0.11
C ILE A 57 3.25 -1.97 -0.66
N LEU A 58 2.33 -2.81 -1.14
CA LEU A 58 2.65 -3.90 -2.07
C LEU A 58 2.66 -3.34 -3.49
N LEU A 59 3.80 -3.45 -4.16
CA LEU A 59 4.01 -2.90 -5.51
C LEU A 59 3.90 -3.96 -6.62
N ASN A 60 3.64 -5.23 -6.25
CA ASN A 60 3.34 -6.28 -7.22
C ASN A 60 1.84 -6.51 -7.33
N GLY A 61 1.34 -6.62 -8.55
CA GLY A 61 -0.05 -7.05 -8.81
C GLY A 61 -0.28 -8.51 -8.44
N LYS A 62 -1.55 -8.92 -8.27
CA LYS A 62 -1.93 -10.31 -7.92
C LYS A 62 -1.44 -11.36 -8.94
N ASP A 63 -1.27 -10.97 -10.19
CA ASP A 63 -0.82 -11.86 -11.27
C ASP A 63 0.71 -11.96 -11.38
N SER A 64 1.46 -11.26 -10.53
CA SER A 64 2.91 -11.30 -10.50
C SER A 64 3.40 -12.58 -9.80
N GLU A 65 4.43 -13.22 -10.35
CA GLU A 65 5.14 -14.33 -9.71
C GLU A 65 5.72 -13.97 -8.33
N TYR A 66 5.98 -12.69 -8.09
CA TYR A 66 6.52 -12.16 -6.84
C TYR A 66 5.44 -11.76 -5.82
N TYR A 67 4.15 -11.88 -6.17
CA TYR A 67 3.06 -11.40 -5.31
C TYR A 67 3.10 -12.03 -3.92
N GLU A 68 3.23 -13.35 -3.83
CA GLU A 68 3.27 -14.06 -2.54
C GLU A 68 4.48 -13.69 -1.70
N ALA A 69 5.65 -13.53 -2.32
CA ALA A 69 6.85 -13.09 -1.61
C ALA A 69 6.67 -11.66 -1.05
N THR A 70 6.08 -10.77 -1.83
CA THR A 70 5.76 -9.39 -1.44
C THR A 70 4.71 -9.36 -0.32
N ARG A 71 3.64 -10.13 -0.46
CA ARG A 71 2.59 -10.27 0.56
C ARG A 71 3.14 -10.80 1.88
N ASN A 72 4.00 -11.81 1.84
CA ASN A 72 4.63 -12.37 3.04
C ASN A 72 5.49 -11.34 3.79
N GLN A 73 6.22 -10.49 3.10
CA GLN A 73 6.97 -9.38 3.71
C GLN A 73 6.02 -8.37 4.39
N ALA A 74 4.91 -8.02 3.74
CA ALA A 74 3.92 -7.12 4.31
C ALA A 74 3.30 -7.71 5.60
N LEU A 75 2.93 -8.99 5.58
CA LEU A 75 2.37 -9.66 6.76
C LEU A 75 3.36 -9.68 7.93
N LYS A 76 4.66 -9.90 7.67
CA LYS A 76 5.71 -9.81 8.69
C LYS A 76 5.79 -8.41 9.32
N ALA A 77 5.72 -7.36 8.50
CA ALA A 77 5.74 -5.98 8.99
C ALA A 77 4.52 -5.68 9.88
N LEU A 78 3.32 -6.11 9.47
CA LEU A 78 2.09 -5.92 10.25
C LEU A 78 2.15 -6.66 11.58
N ALA A 79 2.65 -7.90 11.60
CA ALA A 79 2.83 -8.71 12.80
C ALA A 79 3.88 -8.11 13.76
N ALA A 80 4.95 -7.49 13.24
CA ALA A 80 5.99 -6.85 14.05
C ALA A 80 5.50 -5.55 14.72
N TYR A 81 4.56 -4.83 14.09
CA TYR A 81 3.99 -3.60 14.64
C TYR A 81 2.44 -3.59 14.57
N PRO A 82 1.74 -4.44 15.35
CA PRO A 82 0.27 -4.52 15.33
C PRO A 82 -0.38 -3.17 15.64
N GLY A 83 -1.34 -2.75 14.81
CA GLY A 83 -2.07 -1.48 14.94
C GLY A 83 -1.23 -0.22 14.68
N GLY A 84 0.05 -0.36 14.29
CA GLY A 84 0.95 0.75 14.01
C GLY A 84 1.01 1.18 12.56
N LEU A 85 0.74 0.26 11.63
CA LEU A 85 0.91 0.46 10.19
C LEU A 85 -0.41 0.28 9.44
N GLN A 86 -0.58 1.06 8.38
CA GLN A 86 -1.61 0.87 7.36
C GLN A 86 -1.06 -0.03 6.25
N ILE A 87 -1.92 -0.63 5.42
CA ILE A 87 -1.49 -1.44 4.28
C ILE A 87 -2.24 -1.06 3.01
N GLY A 88 -1.52 -0.99 1.89
CA GLY A 88 -2.05 -0.72 0.57
C GLY A 88 -1.37 -1.55 -0.52
N GLY A 89 -1.86 -1.38 -1.75
CA GLY A 89 -1.40 -2.14 -2.91
C GLY A 89 -2.29 -3.35 -3.21
N GLY A 90 -3.26 -3.14 -4.10
CA GLY A 90 -4.19 -4.18 -4.53
C GLY A 90 -5.19 -4.64 -3.47
N VAL A 91 -5.49 -3.79 -2.47
CA VAL A 91 -6.51 -4.10 -1.46
C VAL A 91 -7.90 -4.15 -2.09
N CYS A 92 -8.62 -5.21 -1.76
CA CYS A 92 -9.99 -5.46 -2.20
C CYS A 92 -10.74 -6.28 -1.13
N PRO A 93 -12.04 -6.56 -1.29
CA PRO A 93 -12.82 -7.35 -0.34
C PRO A 93 -12.21 -8.71 0.03
N ASP A 94 -11.55 -9.38 -0.93
CA ASP A 94 -11.01 -10.73 -0.72
C ASP A 94 -9.82 -10.79 0.23
N ASN A 95 -9.12 -9.67 0.49
CA ASN A 95 -7.90 -9.64 1.27
C ASN A 95 -7.89 -8.63 2.43
N ALA A 96 -8.86 -7.71 2.46
CA ALA A 96 -8.90 -6.64 3.44
C ALA A 96 -8.99 -7.16 4.89
N GLU A 97 -9.86 -8.15 5.12
CA GLU A 97 -10.04 -8.76 6.44
C GLU A 97 -8.78 -9.46 6.92
N ASP A 98 -8.09 -10.17 6.03
CA ASP A 98 -6.82 -10.86 6.34
C ASP A 98 -5.75 -9.88 6.81
N TYR A 99 -5.63 -8.74 6.13
CA TYR A 99 -4.67 -7.70 6.51
C TYR A 99 -5.00 -7.07 7.87
N LEU A 100 -6.26 -6.81 8.16
CA LEU A 100 -6.69 -6.30 9.46
C LEU A 100 -6.42 -7.32 10.57
N LYS A 101 -6.72 -8.61 10.35
CA LYS A 101 -6.39 -9.71 11.29
C LYS A 101 -4.89 -9.88 11.49
N ALA A 102 -4.08 -9.61 10.45
CA ALA A 102 -2.61 -9.65 10.54
C ALA A 102 -2.01 -8.47 11.33
N GLY A 103 -2.81 -7.48 11.70
CA GLY A 103 -2.39 -6.35 12.53
C GLY A 103 -2.33 -5.00 11.81
N ALA A 104 -2.87 -4.88 10.60
CA ALA A 104 -3.02 -3.57 9.97
C ALA A 104 -3.95 -2.68 10.78
N SER A 105 -3.58 -1.41 10.96
CA SER A 105 -4.47 -0.42 11.57
C SER A 105 -5.58 0.01 10.62
N HIS A 106 -5.26 0.09 9.33
CA HIS A 106 -6.20 0.48 8.26
C HIS A 106 -5.78 -0.21 6.96
N VAL A 107 -6.74 -0.38 6.06
CA VAL A 107 -6.52 -0.78 4.67
C VAL A 107 -6.68 0.43 3.75
N ILE A 108 -5.74 0.58 2.80
CA ILE A 108 -5.72 1.69 1.84
C ILE A 108 -6.20 1.15 0.49
N VAL A 109 -7.25 1.74 -0.04
CA VAL A 109 -7.82 1.38 -1.35
C VAL A 109 -7.67 2.52 -2.35
N THR A 110 -7.36 2.18 -3.58
CA THR A 110 -7.20 3.10 -4.71
C THR A 110 -7.99 2.56 -5.92
N SER A 111 -7.40 1.70 -6.72
CA SER A 111 -7.96 1.20 -7.97
C SER A 111 -9.22 0.36 -7.80
N TYR A 112 -9.46 -0.24 -6.65
CA TYR A 112 -10.69 -0.98 -6.39
C TYR A 112 -11.92 -0.08 -6.38
N VAL A 113 -11.79 1.14 -5.83
CA VAL A 113 -12.90 2.10 -5.71
C VAL A 113 -12.86 3.20 -6.78
N PHE A 114 -11.69 3.46 -7.39
CA PHE A 114 -11.55 4.45 -8.45
C PHE A 114 -11.19 3.78 -9.77
N LYS A 115 -12.04 3.95 -10.78
CA LYS A 115 -11.81 3.47 -12.14
C LYS A 115 -12.12 4.59 -13.13
N ASP A 116 -11.23 4.82 -14.08
CA ASP A 116 -11.38 5.84 -15.13
C ASP A 116 -11.71 7.25 -14.60
N GLY A 117 -11.13 7.60 -13.44
CA GLY A 117 -11.37 8.89 -12.78
C GLY A 117 -12.72 9.00 -12.07
N GLN A 118 -13.46 7.92 -11.95
CA GLN A 118 -14.78 7.88 -11.30
C GLN A 118 -14.75 7.00 -10.06
N LEU A 119 -15.53 7.40 -9.04
CA LEU A 119 -15.73 6.62 -7.83
C LEU A 119 -16.85 5.59 -8.06
N SER A 120 -16.55 4.33 -7.79
CA SER A 120 -17.55 3.27 -7.71
C SER A 120 -18.15 3.21 -6.31
N TRP A 121 -19.34 3.75 -6.14
CA TRP A 121 -20.08 3.71 -4.88
C TRP A 121 -20.39 2.29 -4.41
N GLU A 122 -20.66 1.38 -5.36
CA GLU A 122 -20.89 -0.03 -5.07
C GLU A 122 -19.66 -0.68 -4.45
N ASN A 123 -18.49 -0.50 -5.06
CA ASN A 123 -17.24 -1.05 -4.56
C ASN A 123 -16.84 -0.41 -3.22
N LEU A 124 -17.07 0.90 -3.07
CA LEU A 124 -16.83 1.58 -1.80
C LEU A 124 -17.66 0.97 -0.68
N LYS A 125 -18.96 0.74 -0.92
CA LYS A 125 -19.85 0.13 0.06
C LYS A 125 -19.41 -1.30 0.41
N LYS A 126 -19.04 -2.12 -0.59
CA LYS A 126 -18.56 -3.49 -0.36
C LYS A 126 -17.32 -3.53 0.53
N ILE A 127 -16.33 -2.66 0.28
CA ILE A 127 -15.11 -2.65 1.09
C ILE A 127 -15.36 -2.06 2.48
N GLU A 128 -16.27 -1.10 2.61
CA GLU A 128 -16.68 -0.53 3.90
C GLU A 128 -17.37 -1.57 4.78
N GLU A 129 -18.23 -2.42 4.21
CA GLU A 129 -18.92 -3.52 4.93
C GLU A 129 -17.92 -4.53 5.52
N ILE A 130 -16.78 -4.74 4.89
CA ILE A 130 -15.74 -5.69 5.33
C ILE A 130 -14.75 -5.06 6.29
N ALA A 131 -14.21 -3.92 5.94
CA ALA A 131 -13.14 -3.28 6.71
C ALA A 131 -13.68 -2.45 7.89
N GLY A 132 -14.91 -1.95 7.79
CA GLY A 132 -15.41 -0.89 8.65
C GLY A 132 -14.88 0.49 8.23
N LYS A 133 -15.71 1.51 8.38
CA LYS A 133 -15.36 2.88 7.99
C LYS A 133 -14.11 3.41 8.73
N GLU A 134 -13.95 3.03 9.98
CA GLU A 134 -12.86 3.42 10.87
C GLU A 134 -11.51 2.84 10.49
N HIS A 135 -11.48 1.76 9.68
CA HIS A 135 -10.26 1.11 9.21
C HIS A 135 -10.01 1.30 7.71
N LEU A 136 -10.81 2.15 7.04
CA LEU A 136 -10.71 2.37 5.61
C LEU A 136 -10.04 3.70 5.28
N VAL A 137 -9.05 3.67 4.41
CA VAL A 137 -8.37 4.85 3.85
C VAL A 137 -8.56 4.86 2.34
N LEU A 138 -9.00 6.00 1.80
CA LEU A 138 -9.09 6.23 0.36
C LEU A 138 -7.85 7.01 -0.10
N ASP A 139 -7.08 6.44 -0.99
CA ASP A 139 -5.94 7.11 -1.62
C ASP A 139 -6.39 7.75 -2.94
N LEU A 140 -6.33 9.07 -2.99
CA LEU A 140 -6.80 9.90 -4.10
C LEU A 140 -5.61 10.48 -4.87
N SER A 141 -5.24 9.82 -5.98
CA SER A 141 -4.24 10.35 -6.91
C SER A 141 -4.86 11.38 -7.84
N CYS A 142 -4.48 12.64 -7.71
CA CYS A 142 -5.03 13.76 -8.49
C CYS A 142 -3.98 14.41 -9.37
N ARG A 143 -4.37 14.82 -10.59
CA ARG A 143 -3.55 15.66 -11.47
C ARG A 143 -4.28 16.96 -11.76
N LYS A 144 -3.56 18.08 -11.72
CA LYS A 144 -4.06 19.34 -12.25
C LYS A 144 -4.19 19.23 -13.77
N LYS A 145 -5.42 19.30 -14.29
CA LYS A 145 -5.66 19.37 -15.73
C LYS A 145 -5.54 20.84 -16.16
N THR A 146 -4.58 21.14 -17.03
CA THR A 146 -4.53 22.48 -17.65
C THR A 146 -5.68 22.57 -18.63
N ILE A 147 -6.62 23.47 -18.39
CA ILE A 147 -7.67 23.80 -19.36
C ILE A 147 -7.00 24.71 -20.38
N SER A 148 -6.75 24.22 -21.59
CA SER A 148 -6.42 25.06 -22.72
C SER A 148 -7.71 25.74 -23.14
N ILE A 149 -7.81 27.04 -22.93
CA ILE A 149 -8.84 27.86 -23.58
C ILE A 149 -8.37 27.99 -25.04
N LEU A 150 -9.04 27.32 -25.97
CA LEU A 150 -8.93 27.65 -27.38
C LEU A 150 -9.70 28.96 -27.58
N LEU A 151 -8.97 30.04 -27.82
CA LEU A 151 -9.52 31.28 -28.36
C LEU A 151 -9.79 31.13 -29.86
#